data_c06ee3ba07c4d7f033494b2a783badea
#
_entry.id   c06ee3ba07c4d7f033494b2a783badea
#
_cell.length_a   1.000
_cell.length_b   1.000
_cell.length_c   1.000
_cell.angle_alpha   90.00
_cell.angle_beta   90.00
_cell.angle_gamma   90.00
#
_symmetry.space_group_name_H-M   'P 1'
#
loop_
_entity.id
_entity.type
_entity.pdbx_description
1 polymer ?
#
loop_
_entity_poly.entity_id
_entity_poly.type
_entity_poly.pdbx_seq_one_letter_code
_entity_poly.pdbx_strand_id
1 'polypeptide(L)'
;SILKIGHAMKLDLHFMSQIFGTETAIEPIDDIAVISYDLDSTEHGHGIDELAELFLDYKAQKLEDLLGSGKNKISFENLDSRQLLDYAAEQADLILRLYNVLKPRLVPERKAAVYENFDRPLIGTLKEMEQNGIMVDAGALRKLSSCFEEQLRQIESQVYELAGEEFNLGSPKQIGEILYTKLGLKGKKTASGSFQT
;
A
#
# COMPACT_ATOMS: atom_id res chain seq x y z
N SER A 1 -15.52 26.34 -13.35
CA SER A 1 -15.02 24.96 -13.22
C SER A 1 -15.82 24.22 -12.15
N ILE A 2 -16.01 22.91 -12.32
CA ILE A 2 -16.73 22.06 -11.36
C ILE A 2 -15.70 21.42 -10.43
N LEU A 3 -15.93 21.43 -9.12
CA LEU A 3 -15.12 20.73 -8.13
C LEU A 3 -15.24 19.22 -8.34
N LYS A 4 -14.11 18.50 -8.43
CA LYS A 4 -14.03 17.04 -8.45
C LYS A 4 -13.65 16.59 -7.05
N ILE A 5 -14.43 15.67 -6.53
CA ILE A 5 -14.22 15.10 -5.19
C ILE A 5 -13.89 13.63 -5.39
N GLY A 6 -12.83 13.16 -4.77
CA GLY A 6 -12.40 11.78 -4.86
C GLY A 6 -11.76 11.28 -3.59
N HIS A 7 -11.24 10.06 -3.67
CA HIS A 7 -10.45 9.41 -2.65
C HIS A 7 -9.15 8.92 -3.28
N ALA A 8 -8.00 9.28 -2.71
CA ALA A 8 -6.69 9.06 -3.30
C ALA A 8 -6.55 9.67 -4.70
N MET A 9 -7.00 10.90 -4.86
CA MET A 9 -7.08 11.66 -6.12
C MET A 9 -5.78 11.70 -6.92
N LYS A 10 -4.63 11.59 -6.27
CA LYS A 10 -3.33 11.55 -6.97
C LYS A 10 -3.29 10.43 -8.00
N LEU A 11 -3.80 9.24 -7.66
CA LEU A 11 -3.87 8.09 -8.56
C LEU A 11 -4.84 8.35 -9.72
N ASP A 12 -6.02 8.89 -9.43
CA ASP A 12 -7.03 9.22 -10.45
C ASP A 12 -6.49 10.27 -11.43
N LEU A 13 -5.84 11.31 -10.93
CA LEU A 13 -5.20 12.34 -11.76
C LEU A 13 -4.10 11.78 -12.64
N HIS A 14 -3.37 10.77 -12.17
CA HIS A 14 -2.35 10.09 -12.96
C HIS A 14 -3.00 9.36 -14.14
N PHE A 15 -4.02 8.55 -13.91
CA PHE A 15 -4.75 7.87 -14.99
C PHE A 15 -5.44 8.84 -15.94
N MET A 16 -6.11 9.86 -15.42
CA MET A 16 -6.76 10.87 -16.25
C MET A 16 -5.77 11.61 -17.16
N SER A 17 -4.56 11.90 -16.67
CA SER A 17 -3.53 12.53 -17.51
C SER A 17 -3.00 11.62 -18.61
N GLN A 18 -3.05 10.30 -18.44
CA GLN A 18 -2.72 9.34 -19.50
C GLN A 18 -3.82 9.29 -20.57
N ILE A 19 -5.09 9.44 -20.19
CA ILE A 19 -6.23 9.37 -21.11
C ILE A 19 -6.43 10.68 -21.87
N PHE A 20 -6.37 11.82 -21.16
CA PHE A 20 -6.72 13.14 -21.70
C PHE A 20 -5.50 14.00 -22.07
N GLY A 21 -4.30 13.53 -21.80
CA GLY A 21 -3.04 14.27 -21.95
C GLY A 21 -2.64 15.04 -20.69
N THR A 22 -1.34 15.22 -20.53
CA THR A 22 -0.74 15.85 -19.33
C THR A 22 -1.08 17.34 -19.18
N GLU A 23 -1.48 18.00 -20.27
CA GLU A 23 -1.84 19.43 -20.27
C GLU A 23 -3.26 19.72 -19.77
N THR A 24 -4.07 18.68 -19.55
CA THR A 24 -5.44 18.83 -19.06
C THR A 24 -5.42 19.10 -17.56
N ALA A 25 -5.62 20.37 -17.18
CA ALA A 25 -5.78 20.75 -15.78
C ALA A 25 -7.13 20.24 -15.23
N ILE A 26 -7.06 19.24 -14.37
CA ILE A 26 -8.25 18.69 -13.67
C ILE A 26 -8.35 19.37 -12.31
N GLU A 27 -8.75 20.62 -12.32
CA GLU A 27 -8.91 21.44 -11.11
C GLU A 27 -10.29 22.15 -11.12
N PRO A 28 -10.81 22.57 -9.95
CA PRO A 28 -10.35 22.26 -8.59
C PRO A 28 -10.67 20.83 -8.17
N ILE A 29 -9.87 20.32 -7.24
CA ILE A 29 -10.02 18.96 -6.66
C ILE A 29 -10.10 19.05 -5.14
N ASP A 30 -10.81 18.08 -4.53
CA ASP A 30 -10.72 17.76 -3.10
C ASP A 30 -10.57 16.25 -2.94
N ASP A 31 -9.79 15.84 -1.93
CA ASP A 31 -9.49 14.43 -1.63
C ASP A 31 -9.93 14.10 -0.21
N ILE A 32 -10.89 13.17 -0.06
CA ILE A 32 -11.43 12.83 1.27
C ILE A 32 -10.42 12.06 2.13
N ALA A 33 -9.49 11.32 1.55
CA ALA A 33 -8.43 10.65 2.31
C ALA A 33 -7.49 11.68 2.94
N VAL A 34 -7.11 12.72 2.20
CA VAL A 34 -6.27 13.82 2.70
C VAL A 34 -7.03 14.65 3.73
N ILE A 35 -8.30 14.99 3.49
CA ILE A 35 -9.14 15.69 4.47
C ILE A 35 -9.21 14.90 5.78
N SER A 36 -9.47 13.60 5.71
CA SER A 36 -9.52 12.72 6.88
C SER A 36 -8.18 12.65 7.61
N TYR A 37 -7.07 12.58 6.87
CA TYR A 37 -5.73 12.58 7.44
C TYR A 37 -5.43 13.89 8.20
N ASP A 38 -5.78 15.03 7.63
CA ASP A 38 -5.59 16.33 8.29
C ASP A 38 -6.44 16.48 9.56
N LEU A 39 -7.64 15.89 9.58
CA LEU A 39 -8.52 15.93 10.75
C LEU A 39 -8.01 15.00 11.86
N ASP A 40 -7.85 13.73 11.56
CA ASP A 40 -7.77 12.66 12.54
C ASP A 40 -6.41 11.91 12.51
N SER A 41 -5.49 12.28 11.59
CA SER A 41 -4.10 11.79 11.48
C SER A 41 -3.98 10.26 11.63
N THR A 42 -3.45 9.78 12.74
CA THR A 42 -3.17 8.36 13.00
C THR A 42 -4.22 7.67 13.87
N GLU A 43 -5.36 8.29 14.14
CA GLU A 43 -6.40 7.71 15.00
C GLU A 43 -7.11 6.51 14.35
N HIS A 44 -7.17 6.51 13.01
CA HIS A 44 -7.76 5.43 12.20
C HIS A 44 -7.14 5.41 10.81
N GLY A 45 -7.48 4.40 10.00
CA GLY A 45 -7.16 4.40 8.57
C GLY A 45 -8.05 5.37 7.79
N HIS A 46 -7.66 5.63 6.54
CA HIS A 46 -8.34 6.61 5.69
C HIS A 46 -8.98 5.97 4.46
N GLY A 47 -9.23 4.66 4.50
CA GLY A 47 -9.94 3.92 3.46
C GLY A 47 -11.43 4.25 3.46
N ILE A 48 -12.07 4.21 2.29
CA ILE A 48 -13.51 4.55 2.15
C ILE A 48 -14.38 3.65 3.04
N ASP A 49 -14.06 2.36 3.12
CA ASP A 49 -14.79 1.38 3.93
C ASP A 49 -14.74 1.71 5.42
N GLU A 50 -13.55 2.04 5.93
CA GLU A 50 -13.36 2.41 7.33
C GLU A 50 -14.01 3.78 7.65
N LEU A 51 -13.84 4.77 6.77
CA LEU A 51 -14.48 6.07 6.94
C LEU A 51 -16.01 5.98 6.86
N ALA A 52 -16.55 5.13 6.00
CA ALA A 52 -17.99 4.91 5.90
C ALA A 52 -18.56 4.27 7.18
N GLU A 53 -17.85 3.32 7.76
CA GLU A 53 -18.25 2.70 9.03
C GLU A 53 -18.19 3.71 10.18
N LEU A 54 -17.10 4.51 10.27
CA LEU A 54 -16.91 5.48 11.37
C LEU A 54 -17.86 6.67 11.30
N PHE A 55 -18.08 7.25 10.13
CA PHE A 55 -18.77 8.53 10.00
C PHE A 55 -20.19 8.44 9.41
N LEU A 56 -20.54 7.32 8.79
CA LEU A 56 -21.86 7.12 8.16
C LEU A 56 -22.63 5.95 8.77
N ASP A 57 -22.03 5.19 9.70
CA ASP A 57 -22.60 3.92 10.22
C ASP A 57 -23.01 2.97 9.08
N TYR A 58 -22.16 2.91 8.05
CA TYR A 58 -22.42 2.17 6.82
C TYR A 58 -21.29 1.21 6.50
N LYS A 59 -21.63 -0.09 6.34
CA LYS A 59 -20.68 -1.12 5.96
C LYS A 59 -20.56 -1.18 4.44
N ALA A 60 -19.50 -0.59 3.91
CA ALA A 60 -19.22 -0.59 2.49
C ALA A 60 -18.79 -1.97 1.98
N GLN A 61 -19.06 -2.24 0.70
CA GLN A 61 -18.58 -3.43 0.02
C GLN A 61 -17.07 -3.33 -0.18
N LYS A 62 -16.34 -4.38 0.21
CA LYS A 62 -14.88 -4.44 -0.02
C LYS A 62 -14.58 -5.04 -1.37
N LEU A 63 -13.57 -4.49 -2.05
CA LEU A 63 -13.11 -5.05 -3.32
C LEU A 63 -12.62 -6.50 -3.20
N GLU A 64 -12.05 -6.84 -2.04
CA GLU A 64 -11.60 -8.21 -1.74
C GLU A 64 -12.76 -9.21 -1.67
N ASP A 65 -13.95 -8.78 -1.25
CA ASP A 65 -15.14 -9.64 -1.23
C ASP A 65 -15.60 -9.98 -2.65
N LEU A 66 -15.38 -9.07 -3.61
CA LEU A 66 -15.66 -9.30 -5.03
C LEU A 66 -14.59 -10.16 -5.72
N LEU A 67 -13.32 -9.90 -5.42
CA LEU A 67 -12.19 -10.59 -6.05
C LEU A 67 -11.93 -11.97 -5.44
N GLY A 68 -12.41 -12.22 -4.22
CA GLY A 68 -12.06 -13.40 -3.46
C GLY A 68 -10.65 -13.35 -2.88
N SER A 69 -10.24 -14.39 -2.18
CA SER A 69 -8.95 -14.46 -1.49
C SER A 69 -8.17 -15.74 -1.81
N GLY A 70 -6.85 -15.71 -1.61
CA GLY A 70 -5.96 -16.86 -1.76
C GLY A 70 -5.92 -17.41 -3.19
N LYS A 71 -6.03 -18.74 -3.33
CA LYS A 71 -5.94 -19.43 -4.63
C LYS A 71 -7.16 -19.20 -5.54
N ASN A 72 -8.27 -18.72 -4.98
CA ASN A 72 -9.52 -18.47 -5.71
C ASN A 72 -9.68 -17.00 -6.09
N LYS A 73 -8.65 -16.17 -5.90
CA LYS A 73 -8.68 -14.77 -6.27
C LYS A 73 -8.81 -14.65 -7.80
N ILE A 74 -9.89 -14.00 -8.24
CA ILE A 74 -10.12 -13.69 -9.65
C ILE A 74 -9.45 -12.35 -10.02
N SER A 75 -9.04 -12.21 -11.28
CA SER A 75 -8.56 -10.93 -11.80
C SER A 75 -9.72 -9.95 -11.92
N PHE A 76 -9.45 -8.66 -11.72
CA PHE A 76 -10.42 -7.58 -11.88
C PHE A 76 -11.12 -7.61 -13.25
N GLU A 77 -10.40 -8.00 -14.30
CA GLU A 77 -10.92 -8.14 -15.67
C GLU A 77 -12.00 -9.23 -15.83
N ASN A 78 -12.06 -10.17 -14.87
CA ASN A 78 -13.02 -11.28 -14.89
C ASN A 78 -14.23 -11.05 -13.97
N LEU A 79 -14.35 -9.85 -13.38
CA LEU A 79 -15.53 -9.49 -12.60
C LEU A 79 -16.75 -9.30 -13.52
N ASP A 80 -17.91 -9.69 -13.01
CA ASP A 80 -19.18 -9.39 -13.69
C ASP A 80 -19.40 -7.87 -13.72
N SER A 81 -19.78 -7.36 -14.91
CA SER A 81 -20.03 -5.94 -15.15
C SER A 81 -21.05 -5.32 -14.18
N ARG A 82 -22.04 -6.09 -13.73
CA ARG A 82 -23.04 -5.61 -12.77
C ARG A 82 -22.45 -5.44 -11.38
N GLN A 83 -21.69 -6.43 -10.91
CA GLN A 83 -21.01 -6.34 -9.61
C GLN A 83 -20.04 -5.16 -9.57
N LEU A 84 -19.31 -4.95 -10.68
CA LEU A 84 -18.40 -3.81 -10.79
C LEU A 84 -19.14 -2.48 -10.82
N LEU A 85 -20.30 -2.41 -11.51
CA LEU A 85 -21.14 -1.20 -11.53
C LEU A 85 -21.67 -0.86 -10.14
N ASP A 86 -22.22 -1.84 -9.43
CA ASP A 86 -22.76 -1.64 -8.09
C ASP A 86 -21.68 -1.16 -7.12
N TYR A 87 -20.50 -1.80 -7.15
CA TYR A 87 -19.34 -1.38 -6.37
C TYR A 87 -18.90 0.06 -6.70
N ALA A 88 -18.72 0.38 -7.97
CA ALA A 88 -18.28 1.70 -8.40
C ALA A 88 -19.28 2.81 -8.05
N ALA A 89 -20.58 2.53 -8.18
CA ALA A 89 -21.64 3.46 -7.82
C ALA A 89 -21.68 3.70 -6.30
N GLU A 90 -21.54 2.64 -5.50
CA GLU A 90 -21.43 2.75 -4.05
C GLU A 90 -20.24 3.61 -3.64
N GLN A 91 -19.05 3.37 -4.22
CA GLN A 91 -17.86 4.18 -3.94
C GLN A 91 -18.09 5.67 -4.23
N ALA A 92 -18.71 6.00 -5.37
CA ALA A 92 -19.00 7.39 -5.73
C ALA A 92 -19.99 8.05 -4.76
N ASP A 93 -21.04 7.35 -4.33
CA ASP A 93 -22.00 7.83 -3.32
C ASP A 93 -21.32 8.06 -1.97
N LEU A 94 -20.52 7.10 -1.51
CA LEU A 94 -19.82 7.19 -0.23
C LEU A 94 -18.81 8.35 -0.22
N ILE A 95 -18.07 8.58 -1.29
CA ILE A 95 -17.14 9.70 -1.42
C ILE A 95 -17.90 11.02 -1.21
N LEU A 96 -19.03 11.22 -1.86
CA LEU A 96 -19.80 12.46 -1.71
C LEU A 96 -20.39 12.61 -0.32
N ARG A 97 -20.92 11.55 0.27
CA ARG A 97 -21.46 11.57 1.63
C ARG A 97 -20.38 11.86 2.67
N LEU A 98 -19.22 11.21 2.57
CA LEU A 98 -18.07 11.44 3.44
C LEU A 98 -17.52 12.86 3.30
N TYR A 99 -17.45 13.39 2.08
CA TYR A 99 -17.05 14.76 1.85
C TYR A 99 -17.96 15.76 2.59
N ASN A 100 -19.27 15.55 2.53
CA ASN A 100 -20.24 16.42 3.20
C ASN A 100 -20.13 16.37 4.74
N VAL A 101 -19.60 15.31 5.31
CA VAL A 101 -19.36 15.18 6.74
C VAL A 101 -17.98 15.72 7.15
N LEU A 102 -16.94 15.39 6.39
CA LEU A 102 -15.54 15.67 6.77
C LEU A 102 -15.12 17.11 6.42
N LYS A 103 -15.43 17.60 5.22
CA LYS A 103 -14.98 18.93 4.76
C LYS A 103 -15.39 20.07 5.69
N PRO A 104 -16.64 20.12 6.21
CA PRO A 104 -17.05 21.18 7.15
C PRO A 104 -16.27 21.18 8.48
N ARG A 105 -15.69 20.05 8.90
CA ARG A 105 -14.91 19.95 10.14
C ARG A 105 -13.58 20.69 10.07
N LEU A 106 -13.01 20.88 8.88
CA LEU A 106 -11.70 21.54 8.72
C LEU A 106 -11.63 22.93 9.34
N VAL A 107 -12.69 23.73 9.26
CA VAL A 107 -12.71 25.11 9.79
C VAL A 107 -12.78 25.14 11.31
N PRO A 108 -13.77 24.53 11.97
CA PRO A 108 -13.88 24.57 13.44
C PRO A 108 -12.69 23.86 14.13
N GLU A 109 -12.11 22.84 13.49
CA GLU A 109 -10.94 22.12 14.01
C GLU A 109 -9.60 22.77 13.65
N ARG A 110 -9.64 23.95 12.99
CA ARG A 110 -8.45 24.75 12.60
C ARG A 110 -7.48 24.04 11.67
N LYS A 111 -7.97 23.11 10.88
CA LYS A 111 -7.19 22.32 9.91
C LYS A 111 -7.26 22.87 8.48
N ALA A 112 -8.22 23.78 8.20
CA ALA A 112 -8.43 24.32 6.85
C ALA A 112 -7.18 24.96 6.23
N ALA A 113 -6.36 25.66 7.03
CA ALA A 113 -5.15 26.31 6.51
C ALA A 113 -4.10 25.29 6.06
N VAL A 114 -3.94 24.18 6.76
CA VAL A 114 -3.02 23.10 6.39
C VAL A 114 -3.52 22.45 5.10
N TYR A 115 -4.75 21.99 5.10
CA TYR A 115 -5.35 21.36 3.93
C TYR A 115 -5.27 22.23 2.67
N GLU A 116 -5.75 23.49 2.74
CA GLU A 116 -5.87 24.34 1.57
C GLU A 116 -4.51 24.84 1.03
N ASN A 117 -3.52 25.09 1.89
CA ASN A 117 -2.26 25.69 1.48
C ASN A 117 -1.11 24.69 1.30
N PHE A 118 -1.21 23.49 1.89
CA PHE A 118 -0.14 22.51 1.84
C PHE A 118 -0.61 21.18 1.23
N ASP A 119 -1.53 20.47 1.86
CA ASP A 119 -1.78 19.08 1.53
C ASP A 119 -2.58 18.91 0.23
N ARG A 120 -3.59 19.76 -0.01
CA ARG A 120 -4.32 19.74 -1.28
C ARG A 120 -3.44 20.10 -2.49
N PRO A 121 -2.62 21.18 -2.47
CA PRO A 121 -1.70 21.49 -3.57
C PRO A 121 -0.60 20.44 -3.76
N LEU A 122 -0.19 19.77 -2.69
CA LEU A 122 0.84 18.73 -2.73
C LEU A 122 0.41 17.53 -3.59
N ILE A 123 -0.88 17.24 -3.72
CA ILE A 123 -1.40 16.16 -4.58
C ILE A 123 -0.89 16.33 -6.02
N GLY A 124 -1.03 17.53 -6.58
CA GLY A 124 -0.54 17.85 -7.93
C GLY A 124 0.97 17.74 -8.06
N THR A 125 1.69 18.29 -7.10
CA THR A 125 3.16 18.25 -7.07
C THR A 125 3.70 16.81 -7.01
N LEU A 126 3.15 15.99 -6.13
CA LEU A 126 3.54 14.58 -6.02
C LEU A 126 3.22 13.79 -7.29
N LYS A 127 2.05 14.05 -7.90
CA LYS A 127 1.69 13.46 -9.19
C LYS A 127 2.73 13.79 -10.27
N GLU A 128 3.16 15.06 -10.38
CA GLU A 128 4.17 15.48 -11.35
C GLU A 128 5.53 14.83 -11.08
N MET A 129 5.94 14.77 -9.81
CA MET A 129 7.19 14.10 -9.43
C MET A 129 7.18 12.62 -9.83
N GLU A 130 6.08 11.92 -9.59
CA GLU A 130 5.91 10.51 -9.96
C GLU A 130 5.86 10.30 -11.48
N GLN A 131 5.24 11.21 -12.22
CA GLN A 131 5.22 11.17 -13.69
C GLN A 131 6.61 11.41 -14.30
N ASN A 132 7.38 12.32 -13.75
CA ASN A 132 8.75 12.57 -14.19
C ASN A 132 9.68 11.40 -13.85
N GLY A 133 9.38 10.67 -12.78
CA GLY A 133 10.16 9.53 -12.32
C GLY A 133 11.57 9.92 -11.87
N ILE A 134 12.39 8.89 -11.67
CA ILE A 134 13.80 9.02 -11.34
C ILE A 134 14.65 8.19 -12.31
N MET A 135 15.81 8.71 -12.63
CA MET A 135 16.77 7.96 -13.45
C MET A 135 17.37 6.81 -12.65
N VAL A 136 17.28 5.59 -13.18
CA VAL A 136 17.85 4.39 -12.58
C VAL A 136 18.96 3.84 -13.48
N ASP A 137 20.16 3.70 -12.93
CA ASP A 137 21.25 2.97 -13.61
C ASP A 137 21.05 1.47 -13.49
N ALA A 138 20.33 0.90 -14.45
CA ALA A 138 20.08 -0.53 -14.51
C ALA A 138 21.38 -1.36 -14.67
N GLY A 139 22.43 -0.76 -15.22
CA GLY A 139 23.75 -1.40 -15.33
C GLY A 139 24.43 -1.57 -13.97
N ALA A 140 24.39 -0.52 -13.16
CA ALA A 140 24.91 -0.54 -11.79
C ALA A 140 24.12 -1.53 -10.92
N LEU A 141 22.80 -1.56 -11.02
CA LEU A 141 21.95 -2.51 -10.28
C LEU A 141 22.22 -3.96 -10.67
N ARG A 142 22.36 -4.26 -11.94
CA ARG A 142 22.71 -5.62 -12.40
C ARG A 142 24.08 -6.06 -11.89
N LYS A 143 25.08 -5.18 -11.92
CA LYS A 143 26.41 -5.47 -11.36
C LYS A 143 26.33 -5.75 -9.86
N LEU A 144 25.59 -4.92 -9.13
CA LEU A 144 25.38 -5.12 -7.68
C LEU A 144 24.67 -6.44 -7.38
N SER A 145 23.62 -6.77 -8.13
CA SER A 145 22.91 -8.05 -8.03
C SER A 145 23.84 -9.25 -8.25
N SER A 146 24.65 -9.21 -9.30
CA SER A 146 25.62 -10.29 -9.57
C SER A 146 26.69 -10.41 -8.48
N CYS A 147 27.15 -9.28 -7.93
CA CYS A 147 28.07 -9.28 -6.81
C CYS A 147 27.46 -9.92 -5.55
N PHE A 148 26.22 -9.56 -5.23
CA PHE A 148 25.51 -10.18 -4.10
C PHE A 148 25.25 -11.67 -4.31
N GLU A 149 24.90 -12.09 -5.51
CA GLU A 149 24.67 -13.48 -5.84
C GLU A 149 25.95 -14.31 -5.64
N GLU A 150 27.09 -13.79 -6.07
CA GLU A 150 28.39 -14.46 -5.83
C GLU A 150 28.75 -14.52 -4.36
N GLN A 151 28.56 -13.42 -3.60
CA GLN A 151 28.80 -13.41 -2.16
C GLN A 151 27.88 -14.36 -1.40
N LEU A 152 26.61 -14.44 -1.80
CA LEU A 152 25.65 -15.40 -1.22
C LEU A 152 26.12 -16.83 -1.41
N ARG A 153 26.51 -17.20 -2.65
CA ARG A 153 27.02 -18.58 -2.92
C ARG A 153 28.25 -18.91 -2.07
N GLN A 154 29.15 -17.95 -1.90
CA GLN A 154 30.35 -18.15 -1.07
C GLN A 154 29.98 -18.35 0.40
N ILE A 155 29.06 -17.52 0.93
CA ILE A 155 28.58 -17.66 2.32
C ILE A 155 27.83 -18.99 2.51
N GLU A 156 26.92 -19.34 1.60
CA GLU A 156 26.21 -20.63 1.63
C GLU A 156 27.18 -21.81 1.68
N SER A 157 28.18 -21.80 0.81
CA SER A 157 29.22 -22.84 0.80
C SER A 157 29.95 -22.93 2.15
N GLN A 158 30.33 -21.80 2.74
CA GLN A 158 30.97 -21.77 4.07
C GLN A 158 30.05 -22.32 5.17
N VAL A 159 28.78 -21.96 5.11
CA VAL A 159 27.77 -22.43 6.09
C VAL A 159 27.60 -23.96 5.97
N TYR A 160 27.49 -24.49 4.76
CA TYR A 160 27.36 -25.93 4.55
C TYR A 160 28.61 -26.69 4.99
N GLU A 161 29.80 -26.16 4.73
CA GLU A 161 31.05 -26.72 5.22
C GLU A 161 31.09 -26.78 6.76
N LEU A 162 30.72 -25.69 7.43
CA LEU A 162 30.64 -25.62 8.90
C LEU A 162 29.56 -26.54 9.48
N ALA A 163 28.41 -26.65 8.80
CA ALA A 163 27.33 -27.54 9.20
C ALA A 163 27.61 -29.02 8.91
N GLY A 164 28.52 -29.31 7.95
CA GLY A 164 28.82 -30.65 7.47
C GLY A 164 27.73 -31.27 6.60
N GLU A 165 26.73 -30.47 6.17
CA GLU A 165 25.65 -30.88 5.26
C GLU A 165 24.95 -29.67 4.63
N GLU A 166 24.32 -29.90 3.49
CA GLU A 166 23.45 -28.89 2.86
C GLU A 166 22.07 -28.94 3.48
N PHE A 167 21.48 -27.76 3.69
CA PHE A 167 20.11 -27.57 4.19
C PHE A 167 19.51 -26.28 3.71
N ASN A 168 18.21 -26.10 3.87
CA ASN A 168 17.54 -24.86 3.45
C ASN A 168 17.79 -23.71 4.45
N LEU A 169 18.69 -22.78 4.07
CA LEU A 169 19.03 -21.59 4.84
C LEU A 169 17.87 -20.59 4.99
N GLY A 170 16.82 -20.69 4.16
CA GLY A 170 15.57 -19.94 4.32
C GLY A 170 14.59 -20.55 5.33
N SER A 171 14.93 -21.71 5.94
CA SER A 171 14.07 -22.41 6.88
C SER A 171 14.55 -22.24 8.34
N PRO A 172 13.89 -21.39 9.15
CA PRO A 172 14.25 -21.23 10.57
C PRO A 172 14.27 -22.57 11.35
N LYS A 173 13.39 -23.50 10.97
CA LYS A 173 13.34 -24.82 11.58
C LYS A 173 14.62 -25.60 11.33
N GLN A 174 15.08 -25.69 10.08
CA GLN A 174 16.30 -26.43 9.73
C GLN A 174 17.54 -25.74 10.31
N ILE A 175 17.60 -24.41 10.28
CA ILE A 175 18.66 -23.64 10.96
C ILE A 175 18.71 -24.02 12.46
N GLY A 176 17.57 -24.03 13.14
CA GLY A 176 17.48 -24.39 14.55
C GLY A 176 17.94 -25.83 14.83
N GLU A 177 17.61 -26.79 13.96
CA GLU A 177 18.07 -28.18 14.08
C GLU A 177 19.60 -28.30 13.94
N ILE A 178 20.19 -27.58 12.96
CA ILE A 178 21.65 -27.56 12.78
C ILE A 178 22.35 -26.90 13.96
N LEU A 179 21.96 -25.68 14.32
CA LEU A 179 22.66 -24.90 15.34
C LEU A 179 22.54 -25.53 16.72
N TYR A 180 21.35 -25.94 17.12
CA TYR A 180 21.08 -26.30 18.53
C TYR A 180 21.08 -27.81 18.76
N THR A 181 20.72 -28.61 17.78
CA THR A 181 20.71 -30.07 17.93
C THR A 181 22.01 -30.70 17.45
N LYS A 182 22.50 -30.31 16.26
CA LYS A 182 23.71 -30.95 15.69
C LYS A 182 25.00 -30.32 16.23
N LEU A 183 25.09 -28.98 16.20
CA LEU A 183 26.30 -28.27 16.67
C LEU A 183 26.30 -28.03 18.20
N GLY A 184 25.20 -28.33 18.90
CA GLY A 184 25.13 -28.26 20.37
C GLY A 184 25.20 -26.85 20.94
N LEU A 185 24.92 -25.81 20.16
CA LEU A 185 24.93 -24.42 20.64
C LEU A 185 23.78 -24.19 21.63
N LYS A 186 24.01 -23.29 22.59
CA LYS A 186 22.96 -22.91 23.55
C LYS A 186 21.96 -21.95 22.88
N GLY A 187 20.69 -22.36 22.77
CA GLY A 187 19.62 -21.57 22.20
C GLY A 187 18.40 -21.48 23.11
N LYS A 188 17.61 -20.41 22.96
CA LYS A 188 16.32 -20.29 23.65
C LYS A 188 15.23 -20.91 22.79
N LYS A 189 14.27 -21.59 23.43
CA LYS A 189 13.06 -22.07 22.78
C LYS A 189 11.95 -21.06 22.94
N THR A 190 11.12 -20.90 21.90
CA THR A 190 9.87 -20.16 21.95
C THR A 190 8.84 -20.90 22.82
N ALA A 191 7.75 -20.23 23.20
CA ALA A 191 6.66 -20.84 23.95
C ALA A 191 6.02 -22.04 23.21
N SER A 192 6.13 -22.09 21.88
CA SER A 192 5.69 -23.21 21.03
C SER A 192 6.69 -24.37 20.91
N GLY A 193 7.84 -24.30 21.61
CA GLY A 193 8.88 -25.34 21.59
C GLY A 193 9.85 -25.29 20.41
N SER A 194 9.69 -24.34 19.48
CA SER A 194 10.62 -24.13 18.37
C SER A 194 11.84 -23.33 18.84
N PHE A 195 12.98 -23.52 18.20
CA PHE A 195 14.16 -22.68 18.49
C PHE A 195 13.97 -21.25 17.97
N GLN A 196 14.45 -20.29 18.74
CA GLN A 196 14.50 -18.90 18.34
C GLN A 196 15.77 -18.71 17.49
N THR A 197 15.59 -18.56 16.18
CA THR A 197 16.65 -18.32 15.18
C THR A 197 16.62 -16.87 14.72
#